data_4eb20379a617140eb4382c3a2a119cdf
#
_entry.id   4eb20379a617140eb4382c3a2a119cdf
#
_cell.length_a   1.000
_cell.length_b   1.000
_cell.length_c   1.000
_cell.angle_alpha   90.00
_cell.angle_beta   90.00
_cell.angle_gamma   90.00
#
_symmetry.space_group_name_H-M   'P 1'
#
loop_
_entity.id
_entity.type
_entity.pdbx_description
1 polymer ?
#
loop_
_entity_poly.entity_id
_entity_poly.type
_entity_poly.pdbx_seq_one_letter_code
_entity_poly.pdbx_strand_id
1 'polypeptide(L)'
;MPFLNSSLDIVVKKCQTLHGCATGDAKITKAYNIKNADYIIHTVGPIYSGRKKDAELLRSCYQKSLDIALENHCSTIAFPCISTGVYGYPIQEATQIAILAVVEWFNAHPDIVMHVYFCCFKDSEFATYQNFLASL
;
A
#
# COMPACT_ATOMS: atom_id res chain seq x y z
N MET A 1 -8.84 -22.53 0.78
CA MET A 1 -8.51 -21.87 -0.50
C MET A 1 -7.50 -22.71 -1.25
N PRO A 2 -7.87 -23.19 -2.43
CA PRO A 2 -6.97 -24.03 -3.21
C PRO A 2 -5.78 -23.27 -3.81
N PHE A 3 -5.67 -21.98 -3.51
CA PHE A 3 -4.68 -21.11 -4.15
C PHE A 3 -3.50 -20.74 -3.27
N LEU A 4 -3.48 -21.17 -2.01
CA LEU A 4 -2.30 -21.00 -1.17
C LEU A 4 -1.25 -22.00 -1.64
N ASN A 5 -0.33 -21.53 -2.44
CA ASN A 5 0.80 -22.33 -2.86
C ASN A 5 1.93 -22.26 -1.81
N SER A 6 2.95 -23.07 -1.96
CA SER A 6 4.07 -23.10 -1.03
C SER A 6 4.76 -21.74 -0.86
N SER A 7 4.74 -20.90 -1.89
CA SER A 7 5.33 -19.56 -1.84
C SER A 7 4.57 -18.63 -0.90
N LEU A 8 3.23 -18.63 -0.96
CA LEU A 8 2.39 -17.85 -0.05
C LEU A 8 2.55 -18.33 1.39
N ASP A 9 2.63 -19.64 1.61
CA ASP A 9 2.87 -20.20 2.94
C ASP A 9 4.19 -19.71 3.52
N ILE A 10 5.25 -19.66 2.73
CA ILE A 10 6.56 -19.14 3.14
C ILE A 10 6.47 -17.66 3.50
N VAL A 11 5.76 -16.86 2.71
CA VAL A 11 5.54 -15.44 2.99
C VAL A 11 4.80 -15.25 4.30
N VAL A 12 3.73 -16.00 4.55
CA VAL A 12 2.96 -15.95 5.80
C VAL A 12 3.86 -16.28 7.00
N LYS A 13 4.65 -17.34 6.91
CA LYS A 13 5.60 -17.70 7.98
C LYS A 13 6.62 -16.60 8.24
N LYS A 14 7.13 -15.97 7.17
CA LYS A 14 8.09 -14.88 7.30
C LYS A 14 7.46 -13.66 7.98
N CYS A 15 6.21 -13.34 7.67
CA CYS A 15 5.47 -12.28 8.35
C CYS A 15 5.36 -12.53 9.85
N GLN A 16 5.14 -13.77 10.26
CA GLN A 16 5.09 -14.15 11.67
C GLN A 16 6.43 -13.88 12.37
N THR A 17 7.55 -14.08 11.69
CA THR A 17 8.87 -13.81 12.26
C THR A 17 9.16 -12.32 12.44
N LEU A 18 8.41 -11.45 11.81
CA LEU A 18 8.55 -10.00 11.94
C LEU A 18 7.86 -9.44 13.21
N HIS A 19 7.26 -10.29 14.01
CA HIS A 19 6.53 -9.91 15.23
C HIS A 19 5.41 -8.90 14.98
N GLY A 20 4.71 -9.05 13.86
CA GLY A 20 3.61 -8.18 13.48
C GLY A 20 4.06 -6.86 12.87
N CYS A 21 3.11 -5.98 12.68
CA CYS A 21 3.34 -4.66 12.10
C CYS A 21 2.34 -3.69 12.74
N ALA A 22 2.82 -2.57 13.24
CA ALA A 22 1.97 -1.56 13.85
C ALA A 22 1.13 -0.86 12.76
N THR A 23 -0.06 -0.37 13.14
CA THR A 23 -0.89 0.44 12.24
C THR A 23 -0.11 1.65 11.74
N GLY A 24 -0.14 1.87 10.43
CA GLY A 24 0.60 2.96 9.78
C GLY A 24 2.06 2.66 9.49
N ASP A 25 2.55 1.50 9.90
CA ASP A 25 3.91 1.06 9.64
C ASP A 25 3.96 0.10 8.44
N ALA A 26 5.16 -0.26 8.00
CA ALA A 26 5.37 -1.18 6.90
C ALA A 26 6.62 -2.03 7.15
N LYS A 27 6.57 -3.27 6.67
CA LYS A 27 7.69 -4.21 6.75
C LYS A 27 7.80 -4.97 5.44
N ILE A 28 8.97 -5.45 5.11
CA ILE A 28 9.24 -6.11 3.84
C ILE A 28 9.63 -7.57 4.03
N THR A 29 9.19 -8.42 3.13
CA THR A 29 9.67 -9.78 2.95
C THR A 29 9.97 -10.01 1.48
N LYS A 30 10.75 -11.06 1.18
CA LYS A 30 10.88 -11.52 -0.20
C LYS A 30 9.57 -12.12 -0.66
N ALA A 31 9.31 -12.04 -1.95
CA ALA A 31 8.12 -12.67 -2.57
C ALA A 31 8.34 -14.16 -2.86
N TYR A 32 9.57 -14.64 -2.73
CA TYR A 32 9.96 -16.03 -3.00
C TYR A 32 9.60 -16.42 -4.44
N ASN A 33 8.68 -17.38 -4.64
CA ASN A 33 8.32 -17.86 -5.98
C ASN A 33 7.09 -17.16 -6.57
N ILE A 34 6.65 -16.04 -6.02
CA ILE A 34 5.60 -15.25 -6.62
C ILE A 34 6.16 -14.60 -7.89
N LYS A 35 5.55 -14.90 -9.05
CA LYS A 35 6.18 -14.65 -10.37
C LYS A 35 6.35 -13.17 -10.72
N ASN A 36 5.47 -12.31 -10.24
CA ASN A 36 5.41 -10.92 -10.69
C ASN A 36 5.97 -9.92 -9.68
N ALA A 37 6.63 -10.40 -8.63
CA ALA A 37 7.17 -9.54 -7.60
C ALA A 37 8.45 -10.13 -7.00
N ASP A 38 9.39 -9.28 -6.66
CA ASP A 38 10.61 -9.65 -5.91
C ASP A 38 10.38 -9.57 -4.40
N TYR A 39 9.52 -8.64 -3.97
CA TYR A 39 9.24 -8.36 -2.57
C TYR A 39 7.76 -8.21 -2.33
N ILE A 40 7.36 -8.44 -1.09
CA ILE A 40 6.04 -8.06 -0.59
C ILE A 40 6.26 -7.07 0.56
N ILE A 41 5.61 -5.92 0.47
CA ILE A 41 5.59 -4.94 1.55
C ILE A 41 4.27 -5.10 2.30
N HIS A 42 4.38 -5.34 3.59
CA HIS A 42 3.25 -5.54 4.49
C HIS A 42 3.00 -4.26 5.25
N THR A 43 1.82 -3.71 5.14
CA THR A 43 1.43 -2.51 5.89
C THR A 43 0.06 -2.73 6.51
N VAL A 44 -0.19 -2.08 7.62
CA VAL A 44 -1.46 -2.20 8.35
C VAL A 44 -2.16 -0.86 8.32
N GLY A 45 -3.22 -0.78 7.52
CA GLY A 45 -4.06 0.40 7.45
C GLY A 45 -4.93 0.56 8.71
N PRO A 46 -5.38 1.79 9.00
CA PRO A 46 -6.27 2.03 10.12
C PRO A 46 -7.67 1.49 9.87
N ILE A 47 -8.34 1.06 10.94
CA ILE A 47 -9.78 0.86 10.94
C ILE A 47 -10.40 2.25 11.03
N TYR A 48 -11.32 2.57 10.11
CA TYR A 48 -11.92 3.90 10.07
C TYR A 48 -12.73 4.19 11.34
N SER A 49 -12.40 5.26 12.02
CA SER A 49 -13.07 5.70 13.25
C SER A 49 -13.64 7.12 13.14
N GLY A 50 -13.39 7.79 12.02
CA GLY A 50 -13.77 9.18 11.82
C GLY A 50 -12.86 10.18 12.52
N ARG A 51 -11.76 9.74 13.09
CA ARG A 51 -10.80 10.61 13.78
C ARG A 51 -9.72 11.09 12.80
N LYS A 52 -9.18 12.26 13.08
CA LYS A 52 -8.09 12.84 12.27
C LYS A 52 -6.87 11.92 12.18
N LYS A 53 -6.60 11.17 13.23
CA LYS A 53 -5.48 10.23 13.28
C LYS A 53 -5.57 9.16 12.19
N ASP A 54 -6.76 8.79 11.76
CA ASP A 54 -6.95 7.79 10.69
C ASP A 54 -6.28 8.23 9.39
N ALA A 55 -6.43 9.50 9.02
CA ALA A 55 -5.81 10.05 7.82
C ALA A 55 -4.28 10.03 7.91
N GLU A 56 -3.73 10.38 9.07
CA GLU A 56 -2.29 10.36 9.31
C GLU A 56 -1.73 8.94 9.21
N LEU A 57 -2.43 7.96 9.78
CA LEU A 57 -2.03 6.56 9.73
C LEU A 57 -2.12 6.00 8.32
N LEU A 58 -3.18 6.31 7.58
CA LEU A 58 -3.33 5.85 6.21
C LEU A 58 -2.25 6.44 5.31
N ARG A 59 -1.98 7.74 5.44
CA ARG A 59 -0.90 8.41 4.73
C ARG A 59 0.45 7.75 5.02
N SER A 60 0.70 7.42 6.28
CA SER A 60 1.93 6.76 6.71
C SER A 60 2.11 5.39 6.06
N CYS A 61 1.03 4.62 5.88
CA CYS A 61 1.10 3.33 5.18
C CYS A 61 1.72 3.48 3.79
N TYR A 62 1.26 4.45 3.02
CA TYR A 62 1.76 4.68 1.67
C TYR A 62 3.20 5.18 1.68
N GLN A 63 3.51 6.16 2.51
CA GLN A 63 4.84 6.78 2.52
C GLN A 63 5.92 5.85 3.06
N LYS A 64 5.65 5.10 4.12
CA LYS A 64 6.61 4.12 4.64
C LYS A 64 6.82 2.94 3.69
N SER A 65 5.78 2.54 2.97
CA SER A 65 5.92 1.52 1.92
C SER A 65 6.83 2.00 0.80
N LEU A 66 6.70 3.25 0.39
CA LEU A 66 7.58 3.84 -0.62
C LEU A 66 9.02 3.96 -0.12
N ASP A 67 9.23 4.35 1.14
CA ASP A 67 10.57 4.40 1.74
C ASP A 67 11.25 3.02 1.69
N ILE A 68 10.52 1.97 2.05
CA ILE A 68 11.05 0.60 2.03
C ILE A 68 11.35 0.14 0.61
N ALA A 69 10.48 0.47 -0.35
CA ALA A 69 10.70 0.14 -1.75
C ALA A 69 11.98 0.82 -2.27
N LEU A 70 12.18 2.07 -1.91
CA LEU A 70 13.39 2.82 -2.28
C LEU A 70 14.64 2.19 -1.67
N GLU A 71 14.61 1.85 -0.40
CA GLU A 71 15.74 1.20 0.30
C GLU A 71 16.14 -0.12 -0.34
N ASN A 72 15.19 -0.82 -0.94
CA ASN A 72 15.41 -2.11 -1.61
C ASN A 72 15.57 -1.98 -3.13
N HIS A 73 15.78 -0.77 -3.62
CA HIS A 73 16.04 -0.47 -5.04
C HIS A 73 14.91 -0.94 -5.97
N CYS A 74 13.66 -0.89 -5.51
CA CYS A 74 12.51 -1.22 -6.33
C CYS A 74 12.22 -0.09 -7.33
N SER A 75 11.97 -0.44 -8.58
CA SER A 75 11.59 0.52 -9.61
C SER A 75 10.08 0.62 -9.81
N THR A 76 9.34 -0.34 -9.27
CA THR A 76 7.88 -0.40 -9.36
C THR A 76 7.29 -0.82 -8.03
N ILE A 77 6.11 -0.30 -7.71
CA ILE A 77 5.33 -0.70 -6.55
C ILE A 77 3.85 -0.67 -6.90
N ALA A 78 3.10 -1.64 -6.42
CA ALA A 78 1.66 -1.71 -6.60
C ALA A 78 0.96 -1.66 -5.24
N PHE A 79 -0.03 -0.81 -5.12
CA PHE A 79 -0.84 -0.66 -3.91
C PHE A 79 -2.27 -1.10 -4.15
N PRO A 80 -2.88 -1.83 -3.22
CA PRO A 80 -4.33 -1.98 -3.18
C PRO A 80 -4.97 -0.70 -2.61
N CYS A 81 -6.30 -0.67 -2.56
CA CYS A 81 -7.03 0.40 -1.87
C CYS A 81 -7.01 0.14 -0.36
N ILE A 82 -5.98 0.61 0.32
CA ILE A 82 -5.77 0.34 1.75
C ILE A 82 -6.93 0.87 2.59
N SER A 83 -7.40 0.07 3.54
CA SER A 83 -8.46 0.37 4.53
C SER A 83 -9.87 0.53 3.97
N THR A 84 -10.10 0.41 2.67
CA THR A 84 -11.43 0.65 2.07
C THR A 84 -12.35 -0.58 2.05
N GLY A 85 -11.82 -1.73 2.41
CA GLY A 85 -12.63 -2.96 2.52
C GLY A 85 -13.30 -3.07 3.88
N VAL A 86 -12.96 -4.14 4.61
CA VAL A 86 -13.52 -4.44 5.94
C VAL A 86 -13.27 -3.30 6.94
N TYR A 87 -12.17 -2.58 6.80
CA TYR A 87 -11.85 -1.46 7.70
C TYR A 87 -12.70 -0.21 7.48
N GLY A 88 -13.50 -0.18 6.42
CA GLY A 88 -14.58 0.77 6.25
C GLY A 88 -14.18 2.21 5.95
N TYR A 89 -12.96 2.46 5.52
CA TYR A 89 -12.56 3.82 5.14
C TYR A 89 -13.37 4.28 3.90
N PRO A 90 -14.02 5.46 3.93
CA PRO A 90 -14.75 5.97 2.77
C PRO A 90 -13.82 6.11 1.57
N ILE A 91 -14.24 5.59 0.41
CA ILE A 91 -13.38 5.51 -0.77
C ILE A 91 -12.93 6.89 -1.29
N GLN A 92 -13.78 7.89 -1.23
CA GLN A 92 -13.43 9.24 -1.69
C GLN A 92 -12.26 9.82 -0.87
N GLU A 93 -12.38 9.76 0.45
CA GLU A 93 -11.35 10.27 1.35
C GLU A 93 -10.08 9.44 1.26
N ALA A 94 -10.21 8.11 1.25
CA ALA A 94 -9.07 7.21 1.17
C ALA A 94 -8.28 7.42 -0.13
N THR A 95 -8.96 7.63 -1.24
CA THR A 95 -8.33 7.89 -2.55
C THR A 95 -7.53 9.18 -2.53
N GLN A 96 -8.09 10.24 -1.98
CA GLN A 96 -7.39 11.52 -1.86
C GLN A 96 -6.12 11.38 -1.00
N ILE A 97 -6.23 10.71 0.13
CA ILE A 97 -5.11 10.48 1.03
C ILE A 97 -4.01 9.67 0.32
N ALA A 98 -4.39 8.60 -0.36
CA ALA A 98 -3.44 7.74 -1.06
C ALA A 98 -2.66 8.49 -2.14
N ILE A 99 -3.36 9.19 -3.01
CA ILE A 99 -2.74 9.90 -4.13
C ILE A 99 -1.88 11.06 -3.62
N LEU A 100 -2.39 11.85 -2.68
CA LEU A 100 -1.63 12.98 -2.13
C LEU A 100 -0.40 12.50 -1.34
N ALA A 101 -0.51 11.40 -0.61
CA ALA A 101 0.64 10.82 0.09
C ALA A 101 1.77 10.47 -0.88
N VAL A 102 1.42 9.87 -2.02
CA VAL A 102 2.38 9.50 -3.06
C VAL A 102 2.96 10.75 -3.73
N VAL A 103 2.13 11.73 -4.06
CA VAL A 103 2.60 12.99 -4.67
C VAL A 103 3.56 13.72 -3.74
N GLU A 104 3.23 13.84 -2.46
CA GLU A 104 4.10 14.46 -1.47
C GLU A 104 5.43 13.72 -1.33
N TRP A 105 5.38 12.39 -1.36
CA TRP A 105 6.59 11.58 -1.28
C TRP A 105 7.52 11.84 -2.47
N PHE A 106 6.99 11.90 -3.69
CA PHE A 106 7.79 12.20 -4.88
C PHE A 106 8.33 13.63 -4.85
N ASN A 107 7.56 14.58 -4.32
CA ASN A 107 8.05 15.96 -4.16
C ASN A 107 9.24 16.04 -3.20
N ALA A 108 9.27 15.17 -2.20
CA ALA A 108 10.40 15.06 -1.27
C ALA A 108 11.57 14.26 -1.83
N HIS A 109 11.39 13.54 -2.94
CA HIS A 109 12.39 12.71 -3.59
C HIS A 109 12.48 13.03 -5.10
N PRO A 110 12.87 14.26 -5.48
CA PRO A 110 12.73 14.72 -6.87
C PRO A 110 13.60 13.96 -7.87
N ASP A 111 14.66 13.31 -7.41
CA ASP A 111 15.58 12.57 -8.28
C ASP A 111 15.21 11.09 -8.44
N ILE A 112 14.15 10.64 -7.77
CA ILE A 112 13.76 9.24 -7.80
C ILE A 112 12.73 9.01 -8.90
N VAL A 113 12.97 7.97 -9.72
CA VAL A 113 12.04 7.50 -10.73
C VAL A 113 11.50 6.15 -10.26
N MET A 114 10.22 6.10 -9.95
CA MET A 114 9.53 4.89 -9.53
C MET A 114 8.12 4.91 -10.11
N HIS A 115 7.67 3.76 -10.61
CA HIS A 115 6.30 3.61 -11.12
C HIS A 115 5.41 3.10 -10.01
N VAL A 116 4.36 3.84 -9.71
CA VAL A 116 3.38 3.49 -8.69
C VAL A 116 2.07 3.11 -9.37
N TYR A 117 1.58 1.92 -9.05
CA TYR A 117 0.30 1.42 -9.55
C TYR A 117 -0.69 1.36 -8.39
N PHE A 118 -1.87 1.92 -8.60
CA PHE A 118 -3.00 1.74 -7.69
C PHE A 118 -3.91 0.66 -8.27
N CYS A 119 -4.00 -0.46 -7.58
CA CYS A 119 -4.77 -1.62 -8.04
C CYS A 119 -6.15 -1.56 -7.40
N CYS A 120 -7.17 -1.32 -8.22
CA CYS A 120 -8.55 -1.21 -7.77
C CYS A 120 -9.29 -2.52 -8.04
N PHE A 121 -10.01 -3.01 -7.03
CA PHE A 121 -10.76 -4.27 -7.12
C PHE A 121 -12.14 -4.06 -7.74
N LYS A 122 -12.77 -2.91 -7.43
CA LYS A 122 -14.13 -2.58 -7.91
C LYS A 122 -14.07 -1.46 -8.95
N ASP A 123 -15.03 -1.48 -9.88
CA ASP A 123 -15.16 -0.40 -10.88
C ASP A 123 -15.39 0.96 -10.24
N SER A 124 -16.10 1.01 -9.12
CA SER A 124 -16.32 2.25 -8.37
C SER A 124 -15.04 2.81 -7.78
N GLU A 125 -14.15 1.95 -7.32
CA GLU A 125 -12.83 2.36 -6.83
C GLU A 125 -11.97 2.92 -7.97
N PHE A 126 -11.96 2.22 -9.10
CA PHE A 126 -11.24 2.66 -10.29
C PHE A 126 -11.72 4.04 -10.76
N ALA A 127 -13.04 4.23 -10.85
CA ALA A 127 -13.62 5.51 -11.25
C ALA A 127 -13.22 6.64 -10.29
N THR A 128 -13.22 6.38 -8.99
CA THR A 128 -12.83 7.36 -7.97
C THR A 128 -11.36 7.77 -8.11
N TYR A 129 -10.47 6.81 -8.28
CA TYR A 129 -9.05 7.08 -8.51
C TYR A 129 -8.83 7.86 -9.80
N GLN A 130 -9.47 7.43 -10.88
CA GLN A 130 -9.34 8.07 -12.19
C GLN A 130 -9.82 9.52 -12.17
N ASN A 131 -10.96 9.79 -11.55
CA ASN A 131 -11.52 11.12 -11.43
C ASN A 131 -10.61 12.05 -10.61
N PHE A 132 -10.06 11.55 -9.51
CA PHE A 132 -9.19 12.37 -8.69
C PHE A 132 -7.85 12.67 -9.40
N LEU A 133 -7.27 11.68 -10.06
CA LEU A 133 -6.04 11.87 -10.84
C LEU A 133 -6.24 12.90 -11.97
N ALA A 134 -7.40 12.88 -12.63
CA ALA A 134 -7.71 13.84 -13.68
C ALA A 134 -7.89 15.26 -13.15
N SER A 135 -8.19 15.43 -11.88
CA SER A 135 -8.39 16.74 -11.26
C SER A 135 -7.10 17.42 -10.80
N LEU A 136 -6.00 16.70 -10.82
CA LEU A 136 -4.69 17.23 -10.39
C LEU A 136 -4.02 18.15 -11.42
#